data_e6fc418a45c6725719ac126b60a5bae5
#
_entry.id   e6fc418a45c6725719ac126b60a5bae5
#
_cell.length_a   1.000
_cell.length_b   1.000
_cell.length_c   1.000
_cell.angle_alpha   90.00
_cell.angle_beta   90.00
_cell.angle_gamma   90.00
#
_symmetry.space_group_name_H-M   'P 1'
#
loop_
_entity.id
_entity.type
_entity.pdbx_description
1 polymer ?
#
loop_
_entity_poly.entity_id
_entity_poly.type
_entity_poly.pdbx_seq_one_letter_code
_entity_poly.pdbx_strand_id
1 'polypeptide(L)'
;MPQPQGEELDAIRARRGELRERYLRGGAARSHTPTRGFHHVALICKDVEETIKFYQEFLGCPLVELVENRDYAGSSHFFFDMGNRNLLGFFDFPGHDHPDFSETIGAVQHIALSTPAENFTAIKAKLDVAGIEYIGPDRGIEDSVYIRDPNGVQIEFYREELGVFNGTPLLED
;
A
#
# COMPACT_ATOMS: atom_id res chain seq x y z
N MET A 1 1.99 -9.06 18.62
CA MET A 1 3.34 -9.50 19.09
C MET A 1 3.79 -8.57 20.19
N PRO A 2 4.46 -9.07 21.27
CA PRO A 2 5.02 -8.19 22.28
C PRO A 2 6.09 -7.27 21.65
N GLN A 3 6.11 -6.02 22.07
CA GLN A 3 7.11 -5.06 21.61
C GLN A 3 8.39 -5.19 22.43
N PRO A 4 9.60 -5.07 21.82
CA PRO A 4 10.85 -5.05 22.55
C PRO A 4 10.91 -3.86 23.53
N GLN A 5 11.57 -4.03 24.66
CA GLN A 5 11.70 -3.02 25.72
C GLN A 5 13.11 -3.01 26.32
N GLY A 6 13.46 -1.92 27.04
CA GLY A 6 14.72 -1.81 27.74
C GLY A 6 15.95 -2.00 26.84
N GLU A 7 16.94 -2.76 27.33
CA GLU A 7 18.21 -2.99 26.62
C GLU A 7 18.05 -3.59 25.20
N GLU A 8 17.03 -4.43 24.98
CA GLU A 8 16.73 -4.98 23.66
C GLU A 8 16.29 -3.87 22.69
N LEU A 9 15.40 -2.98 23.14
CA LEU A 9 14.98 -1.83 22.33
C LEU A 9 16.14 -0.89 22.02
N ASP A 10 17.01 -0.63 23.01
CA ASP A 10 18.18 0.24 22.82
C ASP A 10 19.19 -0.37 21.85
N ALA A 11 19.42 -1.68 21.90
CA ALA A 11 20.26 -2.39 20.94
C ALA A 11 19.69 -2.32 19.51
N ILE A 12 18.37 -2.44 19.34
CA ILE A 12 17.70 -2.30 18.05
C ILE A 12 17.85 -0.88 17.49
N ARG A 13 17.70 0.15 18.35
CA ARG A 13 17.87 1.55 17.96
C ARG A 13 19.30 1.85 17.54
N ALA A 14 20.29 1.40 18.34
CA ALA A 14 21.70 1.54 18.00
C ALA A 14 22.02 0.90 16.65
N ARG A 15 21.53 -0.33 16.42
CA ARG A 15 21.71 -1.02 15.15
C ARG A 15 21.08 -0.29 13.98
N ARG A 16 19.90 0.32 14.16
CA ARG A 16 19.26 1.16 13.14
C ARG A 16 20.12 2.39 12.81
N GLY A 17 20.70 3.03 13.81
CA GLY A 17 21.66 4.15 13.64
C GLY A 17 22.84 3.77 12.75
N GLU A 18 23.52 2.66 13.07
CA GLU A 18 24.61 2.13 12.23
C GLU A 18 24.21 1.85 10.77
N LEU A 19 23.02 1.28 10.58
CA LEU A 19 22.50 1.00 9.23
C LEU A 19 22.21 2.29 8.46
N ARG A 20 21.65 3.30 9.13
CA ARG A 20 21.42 4.63 8.53
C ARG A 20 22.73 5.26 8.09
N GLU A 21 23.73 5.33 8.96
CA GLU A 21 25.05 5.90 8.63
C GLU A 21 25.70 5.16 7.46
N ARG A 22 25.60 3.85 7.44
CA ARG A 22 26.25 3.02 6.44
C ARG A 22 25.58 3.06 5.07
N TYR A 23 24.24 3.07 5.00
CA TYR A 23 23.51 2.82 3.76
C TYR A 23 22.63 3.97 3.29
N LEU A 24 22.10 4.80 4.19
CA LEU A 24 21.24 5.90 3.79
C LEU A 24 22.07 7.03 3.18
N ARG A 25 21.66 7.49 2.01
CA ARG A 25 22.25 8.64 1.32
C ARG A 25 21.16 9.65 1.05
N GLY A 26 21.35 10.87 1.48
CA GLY A 26 20.43 11.97 1.20
C GLY A 26 20.56 12.50 -0.24
N GLY A 27 19.51 13.05 -0.74
CA GLY A 27 19.41 13.88 -1.93
C GLY A 27 20.46 13.64 -3.03
N ALA A 28 21.36 14.62 -3.19
CA ALA A 28 22.35 14.64 -4.26
C ALA A 28 23.44 13.53 -4.18
N ALA A 29 23.65 12.92 -3.00
CA ALA A 29 24.60 11.82 -2.81
C ALA A 29 24.00 10.43 -3.13
N ARG A 30 22.70 10.35 -3.42
CA ARG A 30 21.99 9.11 -3.73
C ARG A 30 22.16 8.78 -5.22
N SER A 31 22.55 7.53 -5.51
CA SER A 31 22.60 7.06 -6.89
C SER A 31 21.22 7.03 -7.54
N HIS A 32 21.15 7.23 -8.84
CA HIS A 32 19.92 7.07 -9.59
C HIS A 32 19.47 5.60 -9.58
N THR A 33 18.16 5.39 -9.43
CA THR A 33 17.58 4.07 -9.65
C THR A 33 17.65 3.70 -11.14
N PRO A 34 17.97 2.43 -11.49
CA PRO A 34 18.00 1.99 -12.87
C PRO A 34 16.60 1.78 -13.50
N THR A 35 15.53 1.95 -12.72
CA THR A 35 14.15 1.74 -13.17
C THR A 35 13.43 3.08 -13.33
N ARG A 36 12.29 3.07 -14.01
CA ARG A 36 11.37 4.22 -14.14
C ARG A 36 10.34 4.29 -13.00
N GLY A 37 10.42 3.40 -12.02
CA GLY A 37 9.46 3.24 -10.94
C GLY A 37 8.65 1.95 -11.06
N PHE A 38 7.62 1.82 -10.26
CA PHE A 38 6.72 0.68 -10.36
C PHE A 38 5.88 0.77 -11.64
N HIS A 39 5.82 -0.32 -12.41
CA HIS A 39 4.88 -0.45 -13.51
C HIS A 39 3.52 -0.92 -12.95
N HIS A 40 3.53 -2.01 -12.21
CA HIS A 40 2.37 -2.51 -11.47
C HIS A 40 2.82 -3.35 -10.27
N VAL A 41 1.90 -3.50 -9.33
CA VAL A 41 1.96 -4.50 -8.26
C VAL A 41 0.80 -5.46 -8.51
N ALA A 42 1.02 -6.76 -8.43
CA ALA A 42 -0.02 -7.76 -8.64
C ALA A 42 -0.31 -8.52 -7.34
N LEU A 43 -1.58 -8.69 -7.04
CA LEU A 43 -2.13 -9.36 -5.87
C LEU A 43 -3.07 -10.48 -6.30
N ILE A 44 -3.53 -11.28 -5.35
CA ILE A 44 -4.57 -12.28 -5.57
C ILE A 44 -5.87 -11.79 -4.94
N CYS A 45 -6.98 -11.91 -5.65
CA CYS A 45 -8.31 -11.58 -5.15
C CYS A 45 -9.17 -12.83 -4.96
N LYS A 46 -10.13 -12.73 -4.04
CA LYS A 46 -11.13 -13.78 -3.78
C LYS A 46 -12.23 -13.76 -4.84
N ASP A 47 -12.66 -12.55 -5.20
CA ASP A 47 -13.74 -12.32 -6.15
C ASP A 47 -13.42 -11.13 -7.05
N VAL A 48 -13.54 -11.34 -8.36
CA VAL A 48 -13.21 -10.32 -9.38
C VAL A 48 -14.19 -9.15 -9.31
N GLU A 49 -15.51 -9.45 -9.26
CA GLU A 49 -16.54 -8.40 -9.29
C GLU A 49 -16.54 -7.56 -8.02
N GLU A 50 -16.41 -8.16 -6.84
CA GLU A 50 -16.30 -7.45 -5.57
C GLU A 50 -15.06 -6.56 -5.54
N THR A 51 -13.94 -7.05 -6.06
CA THR A 51 -12.71 -6.27 -6.17
C THR A 51 -12.88 -5.08 -7.12
N ILE A 52 -13.53 -5.27 -8.27
CA ILE A 52 -13.82 -4.18 -9.22
C ILE A 52 -14.74 -3.14 -8.59
N LYS A 53 -15.82 -3.54 -7.93
CA LYS A 53 -16.73 -2.61 -7.24
C LYS A 53 -16.00 -1.77 -6.20
N PHE A 54 -15.12 -2.40 -5.42
CA PHE A 54 -14.36 -1.69 -4.40
C PHE A 54 -13.41 -0.64 -5.01
N TYR A 55 -12.55 -1.04 -5.93
CA TYR A 55 -11.56 -0.12 -6.49
C TYR A 55 -12.16 0.89 -7.45
N GLN A 56 -13.03 0.48 -8.38
CA GLN A 56 -13.59 1.38 -9.38
C GLN A 56 -14.77 2.19 -8.86
N GLU A 57 -15.79 1.56 -8.28
CA GLU A 57 -17.02 2.26 -7.91
C GLU A 57 -16.90 2.99 -6.58
N PHE A 58 -16.27 2.34 -5.58
CA PHE A 58 -16.15 2.94 -4.26
C PHE A 58 -14.94 3.89 -4.15
N LEU A 59 -13.74 3.46 -4.53
CA LEU A 59 -12.55 4.31 -4.45
C LEU A 59 -12.40 5.28 -5.64
N GLY A 60 -12.94 4.94 -6.81
CA GLY A 60 -12.83 5.75 -8.02
C GLY A 60 -11.53 5.52 -8.80
N CYS A 61 -10.85 4.39 -8.59
CA CYS A 61 -9.67 3.96 -9.35
C CYS A 61 -10.13 3.22 -10.62
N PRO A 62 -9.99 3.78 -11.83
CA PRO A 62 -10.55 3.17 -13.03
C PRO A 62 -9.95 1.79 -13.33
N LEU A 63 -10.81 0.82 -13.68
CA LEU A 63 -10.38 -0.43 -14.31
C LEU A 63 -9.88 -0.10 -15.73
N VAL A 64 -8.64 -0.49 -16.04
CA VAL A 64 -8.00 -0.17 -17.33
C VAL A 64 -7.72 -1.39 -18.20
N GLU A 65 -7.74 -2.59 -17.61
CA GLU A 65 -7.58 -3.84 -18.35
C GLU A 65 -8.22 -5.00 -17.58
N LEU A 66 -8.80 -5.94 -18.32
CA LEU A 66 -9.33 -7.22 -17.81
C LEU A 66 -9.18 -8.27 -18.89
N VAL A 67 -8.28 -9.21 -18.71
CA VAL A 67 -7.93 -10.25 -19.66
C VAL A 67 -7.85 -11.62 -18.99
N GLU A 68 -7.88 -12.67 -19.80
CA GLU A 68 -7.54 -14.01 -19.29
C GLU A 68 -6.06 -14.08 -18.91
N ASN A 69 -5.77 -14.74 -17.81
CA ASN A 69 -4.40 -15.00 -17.38
C ASN A 69 -3.70 -15.94 -18.38
N ARG A 70 -2.62 -15.46 -18.99
CA ARG A 70 -1.86 -16.20 -19.99
C ARG A 70 -1.35 -17.56 -19.49
N ASP A 71 -1.01 -17.64 -18.20
CA ASP A 71 -0.31 -18.80 -17.63
C ASP A 71 -1.26 -19.73 -16.86
N TYR A 72 -2.54 -19.36 -16.71
CA TYR A 72 -3.56 -20.15 -16.02
C TYR A 72 -4.94 -19.93 -16.66
N ALA A 73 -5.37 -20.83 -17.53
CA ALA A 73 -6.65 -20.73 -18.23
C ALA A 73 -7.83 -20.67 -17.25
N GLY A 74 -8.76 -19.74 -17.50
CA GLY A 74 -9.92 -19.48 -16.65
C GLY A 74 -9.67 -18.53 -15.48
N SER A 75 -8.42 -18.17 -15.21
CA SER A 75 -8.05 -17.09 -14.29
C SER A 75 -8.10 -15.75 -15.01
N SER A 76 -8.55 -14.71 -14.32
CA SER A 76 -8.52 -13.34 -14.81
C SER A 76 -7.25 -12.62 -14.37
N HIS A 77 -6.80 -11.67 -15.18
CA HIS A 77 -5.78 -10.69 -14.82
C HIS A 77 -6.30 -9.29 -15.16
N PHE A 78 -6.42 -8.44 -14.19
CA PHE A 78 -7.02 -7.12 -14.38
C PHE A 78 -6.29 -6.04 -13.58
N PHE A 79 -6.43 -4.78 -14.03
CA PHE A 79 -5.63 -3.68 -13.53
C PHE A 79 -6.45 -2.43 -13.30
N PHE A 80 -6.14 -1.73 -12.22
CA PHE A 80 -6.66 -0.40 -11.90
C PHE A 80 -5.56 0.66 -12.07
N ASP A 81 -5.94 1.82 -12.60
CA ASP A 81 -5.08 3.01 -12.59
C ASP A 81 -5.06 3.61 -11.17
N MET A 82 -3.88 3.62 -10.56
CA MET A 82 -3.64 4.18 -9.24
C MET A 82 -3.07 5.61 -9.29
N GLY A 83 -3.05 6.22 -10.47
CA GLY A 83 -2.44 7.51 -10.70
C GLY A 83 -0.94 7.42 -11.03
N ASN A 84 -0.40 8.51 -11.55
CA ASN A 84 1.02 8.63 -11.92
C ASN A 84 1.56 7.46 -12.77
N ARG A 85 0.70 6.86 -13.62
CA ARG A 85 0.98 5.68 -14.46
C ARG A 85 1.35 4.41 -13.68
N ASN A 86 1.02 4.33 -12.41
CA ASN A 86 1.17 3.12 -11.63
C ASN A 86 -0.12 2.31 -11.67
N LEU A 87 0.00 1.01 -11.80
CA LEU A 87 -1.15 0.11 -11.82
C LEU A 87 -1.15 -0.83 -10.61
N LEU A 88 -2.34 -1.13 -10.12
CA LEU A 88 -2.58 -2.22 -9.18
C LEU A 88 -3.29 -3.33 -9.93
N GLY A 89 -2.64 -4.49 -10.03
CA GLY A 89 -3.15 -5.66 -10.73
C GLY A 89 -3.66 -6.72 -9.77
N PHE A 90 -4.62 -7.51 -10.24
CA PHE A 90 -5.14 -8.64 -9.51
C PHE A 90 -5.23 -9.88 -10.41
N PHE A 91 -5.05 -11.04 -9.77
CA PHE A 91 -5.40 -12.34 -10.30
C PHE A 91 -6.48 -12.97 -9.46
N ASP A 92 -7.42 -13.67 -10.06
CA ASP A 92 -8.18 -14.72 -9.41
C ASP A 92 -7.66 -16.09 -9.83
N PHE A 93 -7.87 -17.11 -9.01
CA PHE A 93 -7.52 -18.49 -9.33
C PHE A 93 -8.72 -19.40 -9.02
N PRO A 94 -9.68 -19.51 -9.95
CA PRO A 94 -10.87 -20.34 -9.75
C PRO A 94 -10.53 -21.79 -9.41
N GLY A 95 -11.18 -22.32 -8.38
CA GLY A 95 -10.97 -23.69 -7.90
C GLY A 95 -9.80 -23.85 -6.92
N HIS A 96 -9.06 -22.79 -6.61
CA HIS A 96 -8.07 -22.79 -5.54
C HIS A 96 -8.66 -22.20 -4.25
N ASP A 97 -8.40 -22.87 -3.15
CA ASP A 97 -8.73 -22.38 -1.81
C ASP A 97 -7.54 -21.56 -1.29
N HIS A 98 -7.74 -20.29 -1.12
CA HIS A 98 -6.71 -19.38 -0.60
C HIS A 98 -7.01 -19.05 0.86
N PRO A 99 -6.01 -19.13 1.76
CA PRO A 99 -6.18 -18.68 3.12
C PRO A 99 -6.45 -17.17 3.16
N ASP A 100 -7.10 -16.72 4.23
CA ASP A 100 -7.25 -15.29 4.48
C ASP A 100 -5.90 -14.59 4.56
N PHE A 101 -5.91 -13.31 4.22
CA PHE A 101 -4.71 -12.47 4.32
C PHE A 101 -4.10 -12.54 5.73
N SER A 102 -2.80 -12.68 5.78
CA SER A 102 -2.03 -12.62 7.03
C SER A 102 -0.71 -11.87 6.84
N GLU A 103 -0.30 -11.13 7.88
CA GLU A 103 0.98 -10.44 7.88
C GLU A 103 2.11 -11.44 8.16
N THR A 104 2.84 -11.79 7.10
CA THR A 104 4.00 -12.68 7.15
C THR A 104 5.18 -12.07 6.42
N ILE A 105 6.39 -12.60 6.65
CA ILE A 105 7.59 -12.16 5.92
C ILE A 105 7.36 -12.36 4.41
N GLY A 106 7.53 -11.29 3.64
CA GLY A 106 7.30 -11.26 2.20
C GLY A 106 5.87 -10.92 1.77
N ALA A 107 4.89 -10.88 2.70
CA ALA A 107 3.56 -10.38 2.39
C ALA A 107 3.55 -8.85 2.23
N VAL A 108 2.55 -8.34 1.51
CA VAL A 108 2.28 -6.91 1.44
C VAL A 108 1.68 -6.47 2.77
N GLN A 109 2.38 -5.63 3.53
CA GLN A 109 1.89 -5.13 4.81
C GLN A 109 0.79 -4.09 4.58
N HIS A 110 1.03 -3.11 3.70
CA HIS A 110 0.02 -2.17 3.19
C HIS A 110 0.46 -1.57 1.86
N ILE A 111 -0.47 -0.92 1.18
CA ILE A 111 -0.23 -0.12 -0.03
C ILE A 111 -0.62 1.31 0.32
N ALA A 112 0.34 2.22 0.30
CA ALA A 112 0.12 3.64 0.56
C ALA A 112 -0.11 4.41 -0.75
N LEU A 113 -1.19 5.19 -0.78
CA LEU A 113 -1.61 6.01 -1.90
C LEU A 113 -1.47 7.49 -1.51
N SER A 114 -0.58 8.21 -2.18
CA SER A 114 -0.48 9.67 -2.04
C SER A 114 -1.79 10.31 -2.47
N THR A 115 -2.44 11.03 -1.55
CA THR A 115 -3.83 11.47 -1.72
C THR A 115 -3.94 12.97 -1.48
N PRO A 116 -4.34 13.78 -2.46
CA PRO A 116 -4.60 15.21 -2.28
C PRO A 116 -5.61 15.48 -1.17
N ALA A 117 -5.49 16.60 -0.48
CA ALA A 117 -6.28 16.93 0.70
C ALA A 117 -7.80 16.90 0.47
N GLU A 118 -8.25 17.38 -0.69
CA GLU A 118 -9.67 17.34 -1.08
C GLU A 118 -10.17 15.91 -1.28
N ASN A 119 -9.38 15.03 -1.91
CA ASN A 119 -9.73 13.63 -2.12
C ASN A 119 -9.67 12.84 -0.81
N PHE A 120 -8.72 13.12 0.06
CA PHE A 120 -8.63 12.53 1.40
C PHE A 120 -9.89 12.80 2.21
N THR A 121 -10.37 14.06 2.22
CA THR A 121 -11.62 14.45 2.89
C THR A 121 -12.84 13.75 2.28
N ALA A 122 -12.90 13.65 0.95
CA ALA A 122 -13.99 12.98 0.25
C ALA A 122 -14.01 11.46 0.52
N ILE A 123 -12.84 10.81 0.58
CA ILE A 123 -12.72 9.39 0.91
C ILE A 123 -13.21 9.14 2.34
N LYS A 124 -12.77 9.95 3.32
CA LYS A 124 -13.27 9.83 4.69
C LYS A 124 -14.79 9.93 4.77
N ALA A 125 -15.38 10.92 4.10
CA ALA A 125 -16.83 11.06 4.08
C ALA A 125 -17.54 9.84 3.46
N LYS A 126 -16.97 9.24 2.41
CA LYS A 126 -17.50 8.00 1.82
C LYS A 126 -17.42 6.82 2.80
N LEU A 127 -16.32 6.68 3.53
CA LEU A 127 -16.13 5.63 4.53
C LEU A 127 -17.16 5.76 5.65
N ASP A 128 -17.35 6.98 6.18
CA ASP A 128 -18.31 7.28 7.22
C ASP A 128 -19.75 6.95 6.78
N VAL A 129 -20.14 7.35 5.57
CA VAL A 129 -21.48 7.06 4.99
C VAL A 129 -21.67 5.56 4.76
N ALA A 130 -20.64 4.85 4.33
CA ALA A 130 -20.68 3.40 4.09
C ALA A 130 -20.58 2.58 5.38
N GLY A 131 -20.28 3.20 6.52
CA GLY A 131 -20.05 2.49 7.79
C GLY A 131 -18.81 1.60 7.77
N ILE A 132 -17.80 1.94 6.94
CA ILE A 132 -16.55 1.20 6.85
C ILE A 132 -15.61 1.69 7.95
N GLU A 133 -15.21 0.79 8.83
CA GLU A 133 -14.23 1.09 9.88
C GLU A 133 -12.86 1.40 9.29
N TYR A 134 -12.19 2.40 9.83
CA TYR A 134 -10.84 2.79 9.46
C TYR A 134 -9.99 3.19 10.67
N ILE A 135 -8.69 3.12 10.53
CA ILE A 135 -7.72 3.61 11.52
C ILE A 135 -7.18 4.95 11.01
N GLY A 136 -7.09 5.94 11.89
CA GLY A 136 -6.67 7.31 11.58
C GLY A 136 -7.74 8.32 11.99
N PRO A 137 -7.59 9.64 11.59
CA PRO A 137 -6.48 10.22 10.82
C PRO A 137 -5.21 10.52 11.62
N ASP A 138 -5.29 10.69 12.93
CA ASP A 138 -4.15 11.09 13.77
C ASP A 138 -3.23 9.90 14.06
N ARG A 139 -2.23 9.71 13.22
CA ARG A 139 -1.24 8.62 13.39
C ARG A 139 0.21 9.14 13.51
N GLY A 140 0.40 10.37 13.94
CA GLY A 140 1.72 10.94 14.16
C GLY A 140 2.01 12.16 13.27
N ILE A 141 2.99 12.09 12.37
CA ILE A 141 3.49 13.26 11.64
C ILE A 141 2.46 13.77 10.63
N GLU A 142 1.77 12.86 9.93
CA GLU A 142 0.88 13.19 8.84
C GLU A 142 -0.46 12.44 8.96
N ASP A 143 -1.50 13.07 8.42
CA ASP A 143 -2.82 12.45 8.37
C ASP A 143 -2.81 11.24 7.42
N SER A 144 -3.13 10.09 7.94
CA SER A 144 -3.38 8.90 7.14
C SER A 144 -4.59 8.12 7.60
N VAL A 145 -5.25 7.45 6.67
CA VAL A 145 -6.40 6.59 6.92
C VAL A 145 -6.13 5.22 6.35
N TYR A 146 -6.31 4.20 7.17
CA TYR A 146 -6.10 2.80 6.79
C TYR A 146 -7.42 2.07 6.75
N ILE A 147 -7.69 1.40 5.64
CA ILE A 147 -8.83 0.50 5.45
C ILE A 147 -8.37 -0.86 4.96
N ARG A 148 -9.27 -1.84 4.93
CA ARG A 148 -9.02 -3.12 4.26
C ARG A 148 -9.88 -3.23 3.02
N ASP A 149 -9.28 -3.73 1.94
CA ASP A 149 -10.00 -4.09 0.74
C ASP A 149 -10.76 -5.42 0.93
N PRO A 150 -11.62 -5.87 -0.01
CA PRO A 150 -12.34 -7.14 0.09
C PRO A 150 -11.45 -8.38 0.26
N ASN A 151 -10.19 -8.28 -0.13
CA ASN A 151 -9.20 -9.35 -0.06
C ASN A 151 -8.39 -9.34 1.23
N GLY A 152 -8.63 -8.33 2.11
CA GLY A 152 -7.92 -8.15 3.38
C GLY A 152 -6.63 -7.33 3.26
N VAL A 153 -6.27 -6.85 2.08
CA VAL A 153 -5.10 -5.99 1.87
C VAL A 153 -5.33 -4.62 2.52
N GLN A 154 -4.37 -4.17 3.29
CA GLN A 154 -4.45 -2.85 3.93
C GLN A 154 -4.07 -1.77 2.92
N ILE A 155 -4.98 -0.80 2.74
CA ILE A 155 -4.78 0.38 1.91
C ILE A 155 -4.64 1.58 2.84
N GLU A 156 -3.58 2.37 2.65
CA GLU A 156 -3.35 3.63 3.33
C GLU A 156 -3.61 4.79 2.36
N PHE A 157 -4.50 5.69 2.72
CA PHE A 157 -4.58 7.00 2.08
C PHE A 157 -3.70 7.96 2.86
N TYR A 158 -2.63 8.44 2.23
CA TYR A 158 -1.60 9.23 2.86
C TYR A 158 -1.52 10.61 2.22
N ARG A 159 -1.61 11.67 3.02
CA ARG A 159 -1.72 13.05 2.51
C ARG A 159 -0.42 13.61 1.94
N GLU A 160 0.70 12.93 2.14
CA GLU A 160 1.99 13.38 1.66
C GLU A 160 2.17 13.23 0.16
N GLU A 161 2.90 14.17 -0.42
CA GLU A 161 3.28 14.13 -1.83
C GLU A 161 4.28 13.01 -2.10
N LEU A 162 4.29 12.54 -3.35
CA LEU A 162 5.29 11.59 -3.81
C LEU A 162 6.70 12.18 -3.67
N GLY A 163 7.64 11.37 -3.14
CA GLY A 163 9.02 11.78 -2.99
C GLY A 163 9.35 12.48 -1.67
N VAL A 164 8.43 12.57 -0.74
CA VAL A 164 8.66 13.12 0.61
C VAL A 164 9.81 12.41 1.34
N PHE A 165 9.93 11.09 1.17
CA PHE A 165 11.06 10.31 1.69
C PHE A 165 12.31 10.52 0.84
N ASN A 166 13.10 11.51 1.17
CA ASN A 166 14.27 11.95 0.40
C ASN A 166 15.63 11.64 1.05
N GLY A 167 15.62 10.89 2.16
CA GLY A 167 16.81 10.56 2.95
C GLY A 167 17.06 11.54 4.11
N THR A 168 16.23 12.57 4.27
CA THR A 168 16.18 13.37 5.49
C THR A 168 15.22 12.68 6.47
N PRO A 169 15.58 12.52 7.75
CA PRO A 169 14.66 11.97 8.73
C PRO A 169 13.39 12.82 8.82
N LEU A 170 12.23 12.19 8.75
CA LEU A 170 10.93 12.82 9.00
C LEU A 170 10.58 12.80 10.49
N LEU A 171 11.17 11.84 11.23
CA LEU A 171 11.04 11.69 12.69
C LEU A 171 12.40 11.78 13.33
N GLU A 172 12.48 12.48 14.44
CA GLU A 172 13.57 12.32 15.41
C GLU A 172 13.27 11.06 16.24
N ASP A 173 14.25 10.16 16.37
CA ASP A 173 14.12 8.91 17.14
C ASP A 173 13.96 9.16 18.65
#